data_fee90d841e91742a47eee5a4a65564a9
#
_entry.id   fee90d841e91742a47eee5a4a65564a9
#
_cell.length_a   1.000
_cell.length_b   1.000
_cell.length_c   1.000
_cell.angle_alpha   90.00
_cell.angle_beta   90.00
_cell.angle_gamma   90.00
#
_symmetry.space_group_name_H-M   'P 1'
#
loop_
_entity.id
_entity.type
_entity.pdbx_description
1 polymer ?
#
loop_
_entity_poly.entity_id
_entity_poly.type
_entity_poly.pdbx_seq_one_letter_code
_entity_poly.pdbx_strand_id
1 'polypeptide(L)'
;MSELVARVAMLEGDGEGADAARIDADAWWRAHGKGELGYSTLLEQLAHTPAARQGLLAEFFEGTTADGEPLVPSRAHHVIAQLVKRGAVRVIVTTNFDRLMEQALEAVGISPQVISRAEAVNGMMPLAHAPATVIKLHGDYKDLGSRNTPSELSEYPAEWINVLSQVFEEYGLVISGWSAEWDNALVHALEVARHRYPLFWDERSARKANAKRLIAARRGVCVPATNADALFTELAENLDALDRMSAAPLTTALAVARLKKYLPDPVRRLDLHDLVMGVVDEVVEGIATQPITGGGADVTGEDLQAVWEERFRSMERLAPLLIEGVWHDIEGHHDQLWQDVVQRLVDVAAAFEPSYNEGYRGARRIPALVALEVISITATKRGREELLPQLTSRVEVVDRYRGTDPQNCVQFLHYLRIANDEWVNVMPRSEQTHFYYPVSHVFLEDTRRYFGDLIGGDDSFQAAFHGFEYRMGLLQSHRGGYRAISGEYVGDWAWLDEVPKAEARFRRDVERNGSDEWIRVLVSDEGTLDDALIAHRATLERYRRY
;
A
#
# COMPACT_ATOMS: atom_id res chain seq x y z
N MET A 1 27.11 18.96 -24.88
CA MET A 1 28.21 18.62 -25.78
C MET A 1 28.15 19.47 -27.05
N SER A 2 27.09 19.38 -27.84
CA SER A 2 26.97 20.10 -29.14
C SER A 2 27.18 21.62 -29.03
N GLU A 3 26.62 22.26 -27.99
CA GLU A 3 26.80 23.71 -27.77
C GLU A 3 28.24 24.08 -27.40
N LEU A 4 28.95 23.25 -26.65
CA LEU A 4 30.37 23.48 -26.35
C LEU A 4 31.22 23.35 -27.60
N VAL A 5 30.94 22.36 -28.45
CA VAL A 5 31.64 22.22 -29.76
C VAL A 5 31.35 23.41 -30.67
N ALA A 6 30.10 23.88 -30.72
CA ALA A 6 29.72 25.07 -31.46
C ALA A 6 30.44 26.32 -30.96
N ARG A 7 30.64 26.48 -29.64
CA ARG A 7 31.44 27.58 -29.08
C ARG A 7 32.93 27.49 -29.45
N VAL A 8 33.50 26.27 -29.55
CA VAL A 8 34.86 26.08 -30.04
C VAL A 8 34.95 26.52 -31.50
N ALA A 9 34.00 26.12 -32.35
CA ALA A 9 33.93 26.56 -33.75
C ALA A 9 33.86 28.08 -33.87
N MET A 10 33.04 28.72 -33.04
CA MET A 10 32.97 30.20 -33.01
C MET A 10 34.28 30.87 -32.58
N LEU A 11 35.00 30.30 -31.62
CA LEU A 11 36.34 30.81 -31.22
C LEU A 11 37.38 30.68 -32.35
N GLU A 12 37.26 29.65 -33.19
CA GLU A 12 38.11 29.46 -34.36
C GLU A 12 37.65 30.33 -35.56
N GLY A 13 36.59 31.11 -35.42
CA GLY A 13 36.06 32.01 -36.45
C GLY A 13 35.15 31.33 -37.47
N ASP A 14 34.75 30.08 -37.23
CA ASP A 14 33.90 29.29 -38.11
C ASP A 14 32.43 29.36 -37.67
N GLY A 15 31.71 30.40 -38.08
CA GLY A 15 30.30 30.59 -37.76
C GLY A 15 29.37 29.57 -38.41
N GLU A 16 29.67 29.15 -39.65
CA GLU A 16 28.89 28.09 -40.35
C GLU A 16 29.17 26.73 -39.71
N GLY A 17 30.41 26.49 -39.31
CA GLY A 17 30.80 25.29 -38.56
C GLY A 17 30.15 25.20 -37.17
N ALA A 18 29.86 26.31 -36.52
CA ALA A 18 29.14 26.32 -35.25
C ALA A 18 27.69 25.79 -35.39
N ASP A 19 27.01 26.15 -36.47
CA ASP A 19 25.67 25.64 -36.76
C ASP A 19 25.72 24.14 -37.14
N ALA A 20 26.70 23.72 -37.92
CA ALA A 20 26.95 22.31 -38.23
C ALA A 20 27.27 21.49 -36.97
N ALA A 21 28.04 22.04 -36.03
CA ALA A 21 28.38 21.41 -34.75
C ALA A 21 27.16 21.24 -33.81
N ARG A 22 26.21 22.15 -33.86
CA ARG A 22 24.93 22.00 -33.12
C ARG A 22 24.10 20.81 -33.62
N ILE A 23 24.18 20.52 -34.92
CA ILE A 23 23.49 19.42 -35.58
C ILE A 23 24.21 18.08 -35.35
N ASP A 24 25.53 18.04 -35.62
CA ASP A 24 26.37 16.84 -35.43
C ASP A 24 27.75 17.24 -34.91
N ALA A 25 27.86 17.28 -33.58
CA ALA A 25 29.06 17.63 -32.86
C ALA A 25 30.24 16.68 -33.16
N ASP A 26 29.93 15.37 -33.25
CA ASP A 26 30.93 14.32 -33.50
C ASP A 26 31.54 14.44 -34.92
N ALA A 27 30.71 14.72 -35.91
CA ALA A 27 31.16 14.88 -37.28
C ALA A 27 32.04 16.12 -37.42
N TRP A 28 31.62 17.27 -36.89
CA TRP A 28 32.40 18.51 -36.93
C TRP A 28 33.74 18.36 -36.19
N TRP A 29 33.71 17.76 -34.96
CA TRP A 29 34.93 17.57 -34.17
C TRP A 29 35.95 16.66 -34.84
N ARG A 30 35.50 15.57 -35.48
CA ARG A 30 36.40 14.69 -36.26
C ARG A 30 37.12 15.40 -37.40
N ALA A 31 36.50 16.43 -37.98
CA ALA A 31 37.05 17.18 -39.09
C ALA A 31 37.95 18.33 -38.63
N HIS A 32 37.66 19.00 -37.52
CA HIS A 32 38.31 20.27 -37.14
C HIS A 32 38.87 20.26 -35.70
N GLY A 33 38.38 19.37 -34.82
CA GLY A 33 38.76 19.36 -33.41
C GLY A 33 40.19 18.89 -33.15
N LYS A 34 40.78 19.36 -32.06
CA LYS A 34 42.10 18.96 -31.58
C LYS A 34 41.99 17.98 -30.43
N GLY A 35 42.38 16.73 -30.65
CA GLY A 35 42.32 15.67 -29.66
C GLY A 35 40.96 14.93 -29.65
N GLU A 36 40.74 14.10 -28.65
CA GLU A 36 39.48 13.36 -28.51
C GLU A 36 38.35 14.27 -28.06
N LEU A 37 37.16 14.06 -28.63
CA LEU A 37 35.96 14.81 -28.23
C LEU A 37 35.54 14.40 -26.82
N GLY A 38 35.68 15.31 -25.87
CA GLY A 38 35.28 15.11 -24.50
C GLY A 38 35.04 16.44 -23.79
N TYR A 39 34.25 16.41 -22.70
CA TYR A 39 33.98 17.62 -21.90
C TYR A 39 35.25 18.31 -21.44
N SER A 40 36.24 17.54 -20.98
CA SER A 40 37.52 18.03 -20.48
C SER A 40 38.32 18.76 -21.55
N THR A 41 38.40 18.20 -22.77
CA THR A 41 39.10 18.79 -23.91
C THR A 41 38.42 20.10 -24.33
N LEU A 42 37.09 20.11 -24.37
CA LEU A 42 36.31 21.30 -24.72
C LEU A 42 36.49 22.43 -23.71
N LEU A 43 36.41 22.11 -22.41
CA LEU A 43 36.58 23.10 -21.34
C LEU A 43 38.01 23.67 -21.31
N GLU A 44 39.03 22.85 -21.59
CA GLU A 44 40.40 23.30 -21.68
C GLU A 44 40.64 24.28 -22.85
N GLN A 45 39.98 24.04 -24.00
CA GLN A 45 40.07 24.92 -25.16
C GLN A 45 39.25 26.21 -24.99
N LEU A 46 38.09 26.15 -24.38
CA LEU A 46 37.20 27.31 -24.19
C LEU A 46 37.65 28.22 -23.04
N ALA A 47 38.30 27.67 -22.01
CA ALA A 47 38.60 28.42 -20.79
C ALA A 47 39.92 27.95 -20.15
N HIS A 48 40.99 28.71 -20.33
CA HIS A 48 42.34 28.34 -19.88
C HIS A 48 42.57 28.51 -18.37
N THR A 49 41.69 29.21 -17.65
CA THR A 49 41.81 29.39 -16.19
C THR A 49 40.65 28.72 -15.43
N PRO A 50 40.89 28.24 -14.20
CA PRO A 50 39.81 27.67 -13.37
C PRO A 50 38.60 28.61 -13.21
N ALA A 51 38.82 29.90 -13.03
CA ALA A 51 37.77 30.90 -12.90
C ALA A 51 36.93 31.05 -14.19
N ALA A 52 37.61 31.04 -15.36
CA ALA A 52 36.91 31.08 -16.65
C ALA A 52 36.09 29.80 -16.89
N ARG A 53 36.62 28.62 -16.53
CA ARG A 53 35.90 27.34 -16.62
C ARG A 53 34.67 27.32 -15.69
N GLN A 54 34.80 27.82 -14.46
CA GLN A 54 33.69 27.95 -13.55
C GLN A 54 32.60 28.87 -14.11
N GLY A 55 32.98 30.05 -14.64
CA GLY A 55 32.01 30.98 -15.25
C GLY A 55 31.26 30.34 -16.42
N LEU A 56 31.97 29.59 -17.27
CA LEU A 56 31.36 28.86 -18.37
C LEU A 56 30.37 27.77 -17.88
N LEU A 57 30.77 27.00 -16.89
CA LEU A 57 29.91 25.96 -16.30
C LEU A 57 28.69 26.58 -15.61
N ALA A 58 28.86 27.69 -14.87
CA ALA A 58 27.77 28.40 -14.23
C ALA A 58 26.72 28.88 -15.25
N GLU A 59 27.17 29.42 -16.39
CA GLU A 59 26.26 29.82 -17.47
C GLU A 59 25.41 28.65 -17.99
N PHE A 60 25.98 27.44 -18.09
CA PHE A 60 25.23 26.25 -18.50
C PHE A 60 24.28 25.73 -17.45
N PHE A 61 24.62 25.73 -16.16
CA PHE A 61 23.85 25.10 -15.10
C PHE A 61 22.88 26.05 -14.36
N GLU A 62 23.15 27.36 -14.40
CA GLU A 62 22.25 28.42 -13.92
C GLU A 62 21.42 29.06 -15.06
N GLY A 63 21.69 28.65 -16.30
CA GLY A 63 20.95 29.07 -17.48
C GLY A 63 19.57 28.39 -17.57
N THR A 64 18.82 28.85 -18.56
CA THR A 64 17.52 28.24 -18.92
C THR A 64 17.70 27.27 -20.07
N THR A 65 16.73 26.34 -20.19
CA THR A 65 16.60 25.49 -21.39
C THR A 65 16.35 26.34 -22.65
N ALA A 66 16.38 25.71 -23.83
CA ALA A 66 16.03 26.39 -25.07
C ALA A 66 14.64 27.05 -25.05
N ASP A 67 13.73 26.56 -24.20
CA ASP A 67 12.39 27.08 -24.02
C ASP A 67 12.27 28.14 -22.89
N GLY A 68 13.42 28.56 -22.30
CA GLY A 68 13.48 29.58 -21.25
C GLY A 68 13.15 29.10 -19.82
N GLU A 69 12.97 27.80 -19.62
CA GLU A 69 12.69 27.21 -18.31
C GLU A 69 13.99 26.86 -17.55
N PRO A 70 14.02 27.00 -16.20
CA PRO A 70 15.20 26.61 -15.42
C PRO A 70 15.44 25.10 -15.51
N LEU A 71 16.70 24.69 -15.39
CA LEU A 71 17.08 23.30 -15.29
C LEU A 71 16.54 22.70 -13.98
N VAL A 72 15.69 21.69 -14.11
CA VAL A 72 15.06 20.99 -12.96
C VAL A 72 15.48 19.51 -12.94
N PRO A 73 15.43 18.86 -11.76
CA PRO A 73 15.69 17.43 -11.65
C PRO A 73 14.79 16.61 -12.58
N SER A 74 15.37 15.68 -13.33
CA SER A 74 14.62 14.72 -14.16
C SER A 74 13.88 13.70 -13.32
N ARG A 75 13.01 12.89 -13.95
CA ARG A 75 12.31 11.79 -13.29
C ARG A 75 13.30 10.82 -12.62
N ALA A 76 14.43 10.50 -13.24
CA ALA A 76 15.47 9.66 -12.64
C ALA A 76 15.97 10.23 -11.30
N HIS A 77 16.25 11.52 -11.22
CA HIS A 77 16.70 12.17 -9.99
C HIS A 77 15.66 12.03 -8.87
N HIS A 78 14.38 12.26 -9.19
CA HIS A 78 13.29 12.12 -8.21
C HIS A 78 13.12 10.67 -7.74
N VAL A 79 13.19 9.70 -8.64
CA VAL A 79 13.09 8.28 -8.29
C VAL A 79 14.28 7.83 -7.44
N ILE A 80 15.52 8.25 -7.79
CA ILE A 80 16.71 7.97 -6.97
C ILE A 80 16.54 8.57 -5.57
N ALA A 81 16.03 9.81 -5.45
CA ALA A 81 15.76 10.43 -4.16
C ALA A 81 14.73 9.64 -3.32
N GLN A 82 13.70 9.07 -3.96
CA GLN A 82 12.76 8.17 -3.27
C GLN A 82 13.44 6.86 -2.83
N LEU A 83 14.31 6.27 -3.65
CA LEU A 83 15.10 5.09 -3.27
C LEU A 83 16.04 5.38 -2.10
N VAL A 84 16.59 6.60 -2.02
CA VAL A 84 17.38 7.05 -0.86
C VAL A 84 16.50 7.19 0.38
N LYS A 85 15.33 7.81 0.27
CA LYS A 85 14.37 7.94 1.37
C LYS A 85 13.92 6.59 1.93
N ARG A 86 13.79 5.59 1.05
CA ARG A 86 13.49 4.20 1.41
C ARG A 86 14.68 3.49 2.06
N GLY A 87 15.91 4.00 1.94
CA GLY A 87 17.13 3.37 2.41
C GLY A 87 17.72 2.31 1.47
N ALA A 88 17.18 2.16 0.26
CA ALA A 88 17.71 1.26 -0.77
C ALA A 88 18.99 1.80 -1.42
N VAL A 89 19.12 3.11 -1.54
CA VAL A 89 20.32 3.80 -2.01
C VAL A 89 20.87 4.68 -0.87
N ARG A 90 22.16 4.66 -0.64
CA ARG A 90 22.83 5.48 0.40
C ARG A 90 23.93 6.37 -0.14
N VAL A 91 24.60 5.93 -1.20
CA VAL A 91 25.73 6.64 -1.78
C VAL A 91 25.46 6.84 -3.26
N ILE A 92 25.64 8.06 -3.72
CA ILE A 92 25.54 8.46 -5.12
C ILE A 92 26.90 9.02 -5.52
N VAL A 93 27.55 8.35 -6.47
CA VAL A 93 28.80 8.83 -7.08
C VAL A 93 28.46 9.42 -8.44
N THR A 94 28.85 10.66 -8.66
CA THR A 94 28.57 11.35 -9.92
C THR A 94 29.80 12.06 -10.47
N THR A 95 29.89 12.09 -11.78
CA THR A 95 30.84 12.92 -12.52
C THR A 95 30.24 14.23 -13.01
N ASN A 96 28.95 14.46 -12.74
CA ASN A 96 28.24 15.68 -13.10
C ASN A 96 28.61 16.83 -12.16
N PHE A 97 28.67 18.04 -12.72
CA PHE A 97 28.94 19.27 -11.98
C PHE A 97 27.68 19.94 -11.42
N ASP A 98 26.49 19.59 -11.97
CA ASP A 98 25.21 20.18 -11.59
C ASP A 98 24.79 19.81 -10.16
N ARG A 99 23.69 20.39 -9.68
CA ARG A 99 23.12 20.14 -8.34
C ARG A 99 21.72 19.55 -8.41
N LEU A 100 21.36 18.91 -9.51
CA LEU A 100 20.02 18.37 -9.71
C LEU A 100 19.73 17.21 -8.75
N MET A 101 20.73 16.41 -8.42
CA MET A 101 20.56 15.31 -7.46
C MET A 101 20.34 15.82 -6.03
N GLU A 102 21.08 16.83 -5.60
CA GLU A 102 20.92 17.47 -4.30
C GLU A 102 19.52 18.11 -4.18
N GLN A 103 19.07 18.82 -5.22
CA GLN A 103 17.72 19.40 -5.26
C GLN A 103 16.63 18.32 -5.15
N ALA A 104 16.77 17.20 -5.84
CA ALA A 104 15.82 16.10 -5.75
C ALA A 104 15.79 15.46 -4.35
N LEU A 105 16.94 15.34 -3.68
CA LEU A 105 17.03 14.83 -2.30
C LEU A 105 16.39 15.81 -1.30
N GLU A 106 16.69 17.09 -1.43
CA GLU A 106 16.08 18.15 -0.60
C GLU A 106 14.55 18.19 -0.75
N ALA A 107 14.04 18.00 -1.97
CA ALA A 107 12.60 17.95 -2.23
C ALA A 107 11.86 16.82 -1.51
N VAL A 108 12.55 15.72 -1.17
CA VAL A 108 11.98 14.62 -0.37
C VAL A 108 12.33 14.71 1.13
N GLY A 109 12.91 15.83 1.55
CA GLY A 109 13.25 16.12 2.95
C GLY A 109 14.56 15.50 3.43
N ILE A 110 15.47 15.15 2.50
CA ILE A 110 16.80 14.61 2.82
C ILE A 110 17.85 15.66 2.54
N SER A 111 18.63 16.05 3.58
CA SER A 111 19.83 16.88 3.41
C SER A 111 21.03 15.95 3.23
N PRO A 112 21.58 15.81 2.01
CA PRO A 112 22.70 14.93 1.75
C PRO A 112 24.01 15.49 2.26
N GLN A 113 24.93 14.62 2.66
CA GLN A 113 26.35 14.95 2.76
C GLN A 113 26.92 15.05 1.33
N VAL A 114 27.40 16.22 0.92
CA VAL A 114 27.98 16.43 -0.39
C VAL A 114 29.50 16.54 -0.29
N ILE A 115 30.22 15.66 -0.97
CA ILE A 115 31.68 15.62 -1.03
C ILE A 115 32.11 15.99 -2.46
N SER A 116 32.55 17.22 -2.65
CA SER A 116 32.98 17.75 -3.95
C SER A 116 34.49 17.98 -4.07
N ARG A 117 35.24 17.78 -2.96
CA ARG A 117 36.70 17.93 -2.91
C ARG A 117 37.34 16.77 -2.18
N ALA A 118 38.54 16.34 -2.61
CA ALA A 118 39.24 15.22 -2.00
C ALA A 118 39.52 15.44 -0.52
N GLU A 119 39.90 16.66 -0.14
CA GLU A 119 40.21 17.01 1.27
C GLU A 119 39.01 16.87 2.19
N ALA A 120 37.80 17.05 1.66
CA ALA A 120 36.55 16.90 2.43
C ALA A 120 36.27 15.46 2.85
N VAL A 121 36.88 14.46 2.21
CA VAL A 121 36.76 13.04 2.57
C VAL A 121 37.24 12.79 4.00
N ASN A 122 38.31 13.48 4.44
CA ASN A 122 38.87 13.30 5.79
C ASN A 122 37.95 13.78 6.93
N GLY A 123 37.02 14.69 6.62
CA GLY A 123 36.05 15.22 7.59
C GLY A 123 34.62 14.74 7.38
N MET A 124 34.38 13.81 6.45
CA MET A 124 33.04 13.33 6.14
C MET A 124 32.47 12.44 7.26
N MET A 125 31.16 12.45 7.42
CA MET A 125 30.46 11.46 8.22
C MET A 125 30.63 10.07 7.58
N PRO A 126 30.87 9.00 8.37
CA PRO A 126 30.96 7.66 7.80
C PRO A 126 29.74 7.32 6.93
N LEU A 127 29.97 6.70 5.78
CA LEU A 127 28.92 6.41 4.77
C LEU A 127 27.71 5.64 5.37
N ALA A 128 27.96 4.77 6.35
CA ALA A 128 26.92 4.00 7.02
C ALA A 128 26.01 4.85 7.93
N HIS A 129 26.47 6.02 8.37
CA HIS A 129 25.75 6.89 9.31
C HIS A 129 25.11 8.11 8.63
N ALA A 130 25.59 8.49 7.47
CA ALA A 130 24.98 9.56 6.70
C ALA A 130 23.62 9.12 6.13
N PRO A 131 22.58 9.97 6.18
CA PRO A 131 21.28 9.66 5.54
C PRO A 131 21.42 9.48 4.04
N ALA A 132 22.27 10.28 3.40
CA ALA A 132 22.68 10.18 2.00
C ALA A 132 24.05 10.82 1.82
N THR A 133 24.89 10.26 0.97
CA THR A 133 26.16 10.87 0.55
C THR A 133 26.19 11.02 -0.97
N VAL A 134 26.43 12.25 -1.44
CA VAL A 134 26.67 12.55 -2.85
C VAL A 134 28.14 12.86 -3.03
N ILE A 135 28.84 12.02 -3.79
CA ILE A 135 30.28 12.17 -4.10
C ILE A 135 30.43 12.71 -5.51
N LYS A 136 30.88 13.94 -5.65
CA LYS A 136 31.08 14.64 -6.91
C LYS A 136 32.57 14.59 -7.31
N LEU A 137 32.94 13.56 -8.05
CA LEU A 137 34.36 13.28 -8.36
C LEU A 137 35.05 14.39 -9.14
N HIS A 138 34.31 15.06 -10.01
CA HIS A 138 34.80 16.16 -10.80
C HIS A 138 34.58 17.54 -10.15
N GLY A 139 33.96 17.56 -8.95
CA GLY A 139 33.64 18.77 -8.20
C GLY A 139 32.26 19.34 -8.50
N ASP A 140 31.97 20.49 -7.92
CA ASP A 140 30.74 21.27 -8.13
C ASP A 140 31.04 22.47 -9.02
N TYR A 141 30.11 22.84 -9.90
CA TYR A 141 30.33 24.01 -10.81
C TYR A 141 30.51 25.33 -10.03
N LYS A 142 30.07 25.39 -8.77
CA LYS A 142 30.31 26.56 -7.90
C LYS A 142 31.71 26.58 -7.29
N ASP A 143 32.50 25.53 -7.48
CA ASP A 143 33.82 25.37 -6.89
C ASP A 143 34.95 25.61 -7.90
N LEU A 144 35.88 26.53 -7.56
CA LEU A 144 37.09 26.78 -8.36
C LEU A 144 38.01 25.57 -8.43
N GLY A 145 37.93 24.64 -7.50
CA GLY A 145 38.70 23.40 -7.44
C GLY A 145 38.15 22.25 -8.28
N SER A 146 37.14 22.51 -9.12
CA SER A 146 36.55 21.48 -9.99
C SER A 146 37.59 20.93 -10.97
N ARG A 147 37.65 19.59 -11.11
CA ARG A 147 38.56 18.88 -12.02
C ARG A 147 37.93 18.74 -13.38
N ASN A 148 38.51 19.43 -14.37
CA ASN A 148 37.82 19.61 -15.65
C ASN A 148 38.73 19.34 -16.86
N THR A 149 40.04 19.11 -16.66
CA THR A 149 40.99 18.88 -17.76
C THR A 149 41.44 17.42 -17.82
N PRO A 150 41.88 16.92 -18.99
CA PRO A 150 42.37 15.55 -19.12
C PRO A 150 43.53 15.21 -18.17
N SER A 151 44.42 16.18 -17.90
CA SER A 151 45.50 15.98 -16.95
C SER A 151 45.02 15.87 -15.50
N GLU A 152 43.98 16.61 -15.12
CA GLU A 152 43.37 16.56 -13.78
C GLU A 152 42.56 15.26 -13.52
N LEU A 153 42.10 14.57 -14.59
CA LEU A 153 41.35 13.33 -14.57
C LEU A 153 42.18 12.07 -14.81
N SER A 154 43.50 12.23 -15.05
CA SER A 154 44.40 11.09 -15.26
C SER A 154 44.67 10.29 -13.99
N GLU A 155 44.74 10.96 -12.83
CA GLU A 155 45.00 10.36 -11.53
C GLU A 155 44.15 11.01 -10.44
N TYR A 156 43.63 10.18 -9.52
CA TYR A 156 42.92 10.65 -8.34
C TYR A 156 43.83 10.74 -7.12
N PRO A 157 43.66 11.75 -6.24
CA PRO A 157 44.27 11.76 -4.91
C PRO A 157 43.91 10.52 -4.08
N ALA A 158 44.78 10.21 -3.14
CA ALA A 158 44.58 9.02 -2.25
C ALA A 158 43.24 9.04 -1.55
N GLU A 159 42.71 10.19 -1.18
CA GLU A 159 41.42 10.37 -0.51
C GLU A 159 40.29 9.89 -1.41
N TRP A 160 40.28 10.23 -2.70
CA TRP A 160 39.28 9.72 -3.66
C TRP A 160 39.41 8.21 -3.86
N ILE A 161 40.66 7.70 -4.00
CA ILE A 161 40.90 6.26 -4.16
C ILE A 161 40.37 5.49 -2.96
N ASN A 162 40.61 5.99 -1.74
CA ASN A 162 40.17 5.34 -0.50
C ASN A 162 38.64 5.29 -0.39
N VAL A 163 37.95 6.43 -0.61
CA VAL A 163 36.46 6.44 -0.52
C VAL A 163 35.82 5.65 -1.63
N LEU A 164 36.35 5.68 -2.86
CA LEU A 164 35.86 4.87 -3.96
C LEU A 164 36.06 3.38 -3.70
N SER A 165 37.22 2.98 -3.17
CA SER A 165 37.48 1.59 -2.78
C SER A 165 36.45 1.14 -1.76
N GLN A 166 36.17 1.96 -0.74
CA GLN A 166 35.14 1.66 0.26
C GLN A 166 33.76 1.51 -0.38
N VAL A 167 33.35 2.45 -1.24
CA VAL A 167 32.05 2.39 -1.94
C VAL A 167 31.95 1.13 -2.81
N PHE A 168 32.97 0.82 -3.59
CA PHE A 168 32.93 -0.31 -4.53
C PHE A 168 33.08 -1.67 -3.84
N GLU A 169 33.59 -1.73 -2.62
CA GLU A 169 33.71 -2.96 -1.84
C GLU A 169 32.50 -3.21 -0.92
N GLU A 170 31.84 -2.16 -0.42
CA GLU A 170 30.78 -2.26 0.58
C GLU A 170 29.37 -2.21 -0.01
N TYR A 171 29.20 -1.71 -1.25
CA TYR A 171 27.89 -1.52 -1.86
C TYR A 171 27.76 -2.25 -3.20
N GLY A 172 26.55 -2.68 -3.53
CA GLY A 172 26.16 -3.03 -4.88
C GLY A 172 26.11 -1.78 -5.76
N LEU A 173 26.48 -1.91 -7.02
CA LEU A 173 26.60 -0.78 -7.93
C LEU A 173 25.56 -0.83 -9.04
N VAL A 174 24.84 0.29 -9.24
CA VAL A 174 24.04 0.54 -10.43
C VAL A 174 24.69 1.72 -11.18
N ILE A 175 25.19 1.47 -12.37
CA ILE A 175 25.86 2.48 -13.22
C ILE A 175 24.93 2.89 -14.35
N SER A 176 24.70 4.19 -14.50
CA SER A 176 23.89 4.75 -15.56
C SER A 176 24.53 6.02 -16.12
N GLY A 177 24.56 6.15 -17.45
CA GLY A 177 25.05 7.32 -18.15
C GLY A 177 26.57 7.44 -18.23
N TRP A 178 27.35 6.57 -17.61
CA TRP A 178 28.82 6.60 -17.66
C TRP A 178 29.37 5.57 -18.65
N SER A 179 30.14 6.04 -19.65
CA SER A 179 30.67 5.17 -20.72
C SER A 179 32.02 4.50 -20.39
N ALA A 180 32.67 4.90 -19.30
CA ALA A 180 34.03 4.47 -18.89
C ALA A 180 35.15 4.81 -19.90
N GLU A 181 34.95 5.79 -20.78
CA GLU A 181 35.96 6.15 -21.82
C GLU A 181 36.89 7.30 -21.40
N TRP A 182 36.37 8.23 -20.62
CA TRP A 182 37.03 9.52 -20.44
C TRP A 182 37.69 9.72 -19.07
N ASP A 183 37.34 8.89 -18.08
CA ASP A 183 37.89 8.99 -16.74
C ASP A 183 38.68 7.72 -16.40
N ASN A 184 39.94 7.73 -16.77
CA ASN A 184 40.84 6.59 -16.55
C ASN A 184 41.10 6.32 -15.07
N ALA A 185 41.10 7.35 -14.23
CA ALA A 185 41.26 7.18 -12.78
C ALA A 185 40.07 6.44 -12.16
N LEU A 186 38.82 6.76 -12.56
CA LEU A 186 37.65 6.06 -12.11
C LEU A 186 37.59 4.61 -12.63
N VAL A 187 37.98 4.40 -13.91
CA VAL A 187 38.11 3.05 -14.49
C VAL A 187 39.08 2.22 -13.66
N HIS A 188 40.28 2.77 -13.38
CA HIS A 188 41.27 2.08 -12.58
C HIS A 188 40.81 1.80 -11.14
N ALA A 189 40.19 2.78 -10.49
CA ALA A 189 39.64 2.61 -9.15
C ALA A 189 38.59 1.47 -9.11
N LEU A 190 37.74 1.39 -10.13
CA LEU A 190 36.76 0.32 -10.24
C LEU A 190 37.41 -1.05 -10.55
N GLU A 191 38.51 -1.09 -11.32
CA GLU A 191 39.22 -2.35 -11.63
C GLU A 191 39.89 -2.98 -10.42
N VAL A 192 40.57 -2.17 -9.60
CA VAL A 192 41.37 -2.69 -8.47
C VAL A 192 40.57 -2.97 -7.24
N ALA A 193 39.37 -2.35 -7.06
CA ALA A 193 38.51 -2.56 -5.92
C ALA A 193 37.97 -4.00 -5.89
N ARG A 194 37.91 -4.59 -4.70
CA ARG A 194 37.30 -5.90 -4.50
C ARG A 194 35.82 -5.86 -4.82
N HIS A 195 35.28 -6.90 -5.44
CA HIS A 195 33.89 -7.01 -5.83
C HIS A 195 33.16 -8.06 -4.98
N ARG A 196 32.51 -7.61 -3.93
CA ARG A 196 31.68 -8.47 -3.05
C ARG A 196 30.22 -8.47 -3.46
N TYR A 197 29.77 -7.39 -4.11
CA TYR A 197 28.39 -7.15 -4.47
C TYR A 197 28.20 -7.06 -5.98
N PRO A 198 26.99 -7.29 -6.50
CA PRO A 198 26.70 -7.22 -7.94
C PRO A 198 26.97 -5.84 -8.52
N LEU A 199 27.33 -5.84 -9.81
CA LEU A 199 27.42 -4.65 -10.65
C LEU A 199 26.32 -4.74 -11.72
N PHE A 200 25.49 -3.70 -11.80
CA PHE A 200 24.48 -3.53 -12.84
C PHE A 200 24.85 -2.29 -13.66
N TRP A 201 24.75 -2.40 -14.97
CA TRP A 201 25.11 -1.28 -15.86
C TRP A 201 24.06 -1.14 -16.95
N ASP A 202 23.57 0.08 -17.21
CA ASP A 202 22.63 0.29 -18.30
C ASP A 202 23.27 -0.02 -19.67
N GLU A 203 22.55 -0.73 -20.53
CA GLU A 203 23.04 -1.19 -21.83
C GLU A 203 23.51 -0.05 -22.72
N ARG A 204 22.87 1.11 -22.62
CA ARG A 204 23.15 2.25 -23.47
C ARG A 204 24.53 2.84 -23.21
N SER A 205 24.94 2.98 -21.96
CA SER A 205 26.29 3.48 -21.59
C SER A 205 27.33 2.37 -21.56
N ALA A 206 26.93 1.10 -21.45
CA ALA A 206 27.83 -0.05 -21.44
C ALA A 206 28.40 -0.49 -22.80
N ARG A 207 28.14 0.25 -23.87
CA ARG A 207 28.49 -0.18 -25.25
C ARG A 207 29.99 -0.18 -25.58
N LYS A 208 30.75 0.62 -24.87
CA LYS A 208 32.19 0.84 -25.13
C LYS A 208 33.06 -0.27 -24.55
N ALA A 209 34.33 -0.33 -25.03
CA ALA A 209 35.23 -1.43 -24.71
C ALA A 209 35.58 -1.51 -23.23
N ASN A 210 35.86 -0.37 -22.57
CA ASN A 210 36.19 -0.34 -21.15
C ASN A 210 35.01 -0.81 -20.28
N ALA A 211 33.80 -0.32 -20.56
CA ALA A 211 32.59 -0.75 -19.83
C ALA A 211 32.36 -2.26 -19.96
N LYS A 212 32.44 -2.83 -21.17
CA LYS A 212 32.32 -4.28 -21.41
C LYS A 212 33.39 -5.06 -20.65
N ARG A 213 34.62 -4.59 -20.62
CA ARG A 213 35.75 -5.22 -19.90
C ARG A 213 35.48 -5.23 -18.37
N LEU A 214 35.03 -4.09 -17.83
CA LEU A 214 34.70 -3.96 -16.40
C LEU A 214 33.52 -4.87 -16.01
N ILE A 215 32.45 -4.92 -16.82
CA ILE A 215 31.31 -5.80 -16.60
C ILE A 215 31.77 -7.27 -16.58
N ALA A 216 32.59 -7.68 -17.57
CA ALA A 216 33.10 -9.04 -17.64
C ALA A 216 33.99 -9.39 -16.43
N ALA A 217 34.92 -8.49 -16.05
CA ALA A 217 35.83 -8.69 -14.93
C ALA A 217 35.08 -8.83 -13.58
N ARG A 218 33.99 -8.08 -13.41
CA ARG A 218 33.19 -8.09 -12.16
C ARG A 218 31.98 -9.03 -12.21
N ARG A 219 31.80 -9.80 -13.26
CA ARG A 219 30.60 -10.62 -13.51
C ARG A 219 29.30 -9.78 -13.38
N GLY A 220 29.38 -8.54 -13.86
CA GLY A 220 28.26 -7.60 -13.82
C GLY A 220 27.16 -7.97 -14.81
N VAL A 221 26.00 -7.38 -14.63
CA VAL A 221 24.83 -7.57 -15.48
C VAL A 221 24.57 -6.30 -16.28
N CYS A 222 24.41 -6.44 -17.59
CA CYS A 222 23.95 -5.37 -18.46
C CYS A 222 22.43 -5.32 -18.42
N VAL A 223 21.87 -4.17 -18.03
CA VAL A 223 20.41 -3.98 -17.86
C VAL A 223 19.88 -3.22 -19.08
N PRO A 224 18.95 -3.79 -19.85
CA PRO A 224 18.32 -3.10 -20.95
C PRO A 224 17.47 -1.94 -20.41
N ALA A 225 17.76 -0.72 -20.87
CA ALA A 225 16.96 0.46 -20.52
C ALA A 225 17.07 1.51 -21.65
N THR A 226 15.96 2.17 -21.95
CA THR A 226 15.91 3.22 -22.98
C THR A 226 16.60 4.50 -22.54
N ASN A 227 16.53 4.84 -21.26
CA ASN A 227 17.16 6.00 -20.62
C ASN A 227 17.24 5.79 -19.10
N ALA A 228 17.81 6.76 -18.37
CA ALA A 228 17.90 6.70 -16.91
C ALA A 228 16.55 6.73 -16.22
N ASP A 229 15.59 7.49 -16.74
CA ASP A 229 14.24 7.58 -16.17
C ASP A 229 13.53 6.21 -16.17
N ALA A 230 13.63 5.47 -17.28
CA ALA A 230 13.09 4.12 -17.39
C ALA A 230 13.80 3.14 -16.44
N LEU A 231 15.15 3.17 -16.41
CA LEU A 231 15.94 2.29 -15.54
C LEU A 231 15.55 2.41 -14.07
N PHE A 232 15.57 3.64 -13.55
CA PHE A 232 15.32 3.85 -12.13
C PHE A 232 13.84 3.69 -11.75
N THR A 233 12.91 3.99 -12.67
CA THR A 233 11.47 3.71 -12.45
C THR A 233 11.23 2.21 -12.32
N GLU A 234 11.73 1.42 -13.27
CA GLU A 234 11.59 -0.05 -13.24
C GLU A 234 12.29 -0.65 -12.00
N LEU A 235 13.46 -0.14 -11.62
CA LEU A 235 14.13 -0.57 -10.39
C LEU A 235 13.27 -0.33 -9.15
N ALA A 236 12.65 0.84 -9.03
CA ALA A 236 11.78 1.17 -7.91
C ALA A 236 10.53 0.27 -7.87
N GLU A 237 9.87 0.07 -9.02
CA GLU A 237 8.71 -0.81 -9.15
C GLU A 237 9.03 -2.27 -8.80
N ASN A 238 10.19 -2.79 -9.23
CA ASN A 238 10.65 -4.13 -8.91
C ASN A 238 10.97 -4.28 -7.41
N LEU A 239 11.58 -3.28 -6.78
CA LEU A 239 11.81 -3.29 -5.34
C LEU A 239 10.49 -3.24 -4.56
N ASP A 240 9.50 -2.48 -5.01
CA ASP A 240 8.16 -2.46 -4.41
C ASP A 240 7.45 -3.81 -4.55
N ALA A 241 7.61 -4.48 -5.68
CA ALA A 241 7.08 -5.83 -5.87
C ALA A 241 7.78 -6.85 -4.95
N LEU A 242 9.10 -6.79 -4.82
CA LEU A 242 9.88 -7.64 -3.92
C LEU A 242 9.49 -7.44 -2.45
N ASP A 243 9.27 -6.20 -2.01
CA ASP A 243 8.83 -5.91 -0.64
C ASP A 243 7.44 -6.48 -0.36
N ARG A 244 6.52 -6.37 -1.32
CA ARG A 244 5.21 -7.01 -1.22
C ARG A 244 5.30 -8.54 -1.14
N MET A 245 6.20 -9.14 -1.90
CA MET A 245 6.42 -10.60 -1.89
C MET A 245 7.20 -11.09 -0.65
N SER A 246 8.11 -10.28 -0.13
CA SER A 246 8.95 -10.61 1.02
C SER A 246 8.36 -10.18 2.36
N ALA A 247 7.29 -9.39 2.36
CA ALA A 247 6.55 -9.10 3.57
C ALA A 247 6.05 -10.43 4.15
N ALA A 248 6.70 -10.90 5.23
CA ALA A 248 6.16 -12.00 6.01
C ALA A 248 4.68 -11.69 6.29
N PRO A 249 3.77 -12.68 6.15
CA PRO A 249 2.35 -12.44 6.39
C PRO A 249 2.20 -11.73 7.73
N LEU A 250 1.59 -10.56 7.69
CA LEU A 250 1.46 -9.69 8.85
C LEU A 250 0.75 -10.50 9.93
N THR A 251 1.41 -10.85 11.03
CA THR A 251 0.74 -11.56 12.12
C THR A 251 -0.39 -10.69 12.65
N THR A 252 -1.49 -11.31 13.09
CA THR A 252 -2.64 -10.58 13.67
C THR A 252 -2.20 -9.63 14.78
N ALA A 253 -1.29 -10.05 15.65
CA ALA A 253 -0.75 -9.22 16.74
C ALA A 253 -0.02 -7.97 16.21
N LEU A 254 0.79 -8.11 15.15
CA LEU A 254 1.49 -6.98 14.54
C LEU A 254 0.53 -6.04 13.81
N ALA A 255 -0.48 -6.60 13.13
CA ALA A 255 -1.52 -5.81 12.48
C ALA A 255 -2.30 -4.95 13.47
N VAL A 256 -2.73 -5.55 14.60
CA VAL A 256 -3.40 -4.86 15.71
C VAL A 256 -2.50 -3.77 16.32
N ALA A 257 -1.21 -4.07 16.54
CA ALA A 257 -0.28 -3.08 17.06
C ALA A 257 -0.09 -1.87 16.12
N ARG A 258 -0.03 -2.11 14.80
CA ARG A 258 0.02 -1.04 13.79
C ARG A 258 -1.29 -0.23 13.75
N LEU A 259 -2.42 -0.90 13.78
CA LEU A 259 -3.74 -0.27 13.83
C LEU A 259 -3.83 0.69 15.02
N LYS A 260 -3.51 0.24 16.24
CA LYS A 260 -3.51 1.08 17.44
C LYS A 260 -2.58 2.30 17.33
N LYS A 261 -1.47 2.17 16.61
CA LYS A 261 -0.54 3.27 16.34
C LYS A 261 -1.07 4.27 15.33
N TYR A 262 -1.79 3.79 14.28
CA TYR A 262 -2.26 4.65 13.19
C TYR A 262 -3.58 5.34 13.52
N LEU A 263 -4.45 4.67 14.27
CA LEU A 263 -5.81 5.12 14.56
C LEU A 263 -5.89 6.57 15.11
N PRO A 264 -5.07 6.98 16.12
CA PRO A 264 -5.13 8.34 16.66
C PRO A 264 -4.41 9.39 15.82
N ASP A 265 -3.69 9.00 14.76
CA ASP A 265 -2.83 9.90 13.99
C ASP A 265 -3.49 10.29 12.64
N PRO A 266 -3.98 11.53 12.48
CA PRO A 266 -4.63 11.96 11.24
C PRO A 266 -3.72 11.89 10.01
N VAL A 267 -2.39 12.00 10.19
CA VAL A 267 -1.41 11.91 9.09
C VAL A 267 -1.33 10.49 8.53
N ARG A 268 -1.63 9.49 9.35
CA ARG A 268 -1.57 8.07 8.98
C ARG A 268 -2.91 7.48 8.53
N ARG A 269 -3.85 8.31 8.16
CA ARG A 269 -5.18 7.87 7.73
C ARG A 269 -5.14 6.92 6.53
N LEU A 270 -4.25 7.18 5.57
CA LEU A 270 -4.02 6.30 4.43
C LEU A 270 -3.34 5.00 4.84
N ASP A 271 -2.31 5.06 5.69
CA ASP A 271 -1.63 3.86 6.22
C ASP A 271 -2.62 2.95 6.98
N LEU A 272 -3.55 3.54 7.75
CA LEU A 272 -4.61 2.81 8.44
C LEU A 272 -5.58 2.15 7.47
N HIS A 273 -6.04 2.90 6.48
CA HIS A 273 -6.92 2.39 5.43
C HIS A 273 -6.28 1.21 4.70
N ASP A 274 -5.04 1.37 4.23
CA ASP A 274 -4.31 0.34 3.48
C ASP A 274 -4.05 -0.91 4.34
N LEU A 275 -3.76 -0.73 5.63
CA LEU A 275 -3.60 -1.83 6.58
C LEU A 275 -4.88 -2.67 6.70
N VAL A 276 -6.02 -2.01 6.91
CA VAL A 276 -7.30 -2.70 7.12
C VAL A 276 -7.81 -3.31 5.82
N MET A 277 -7.81 -2.52 4.73
CA MET A 277 -8.30 -2.98 3.43
C MET A 277 -7.40 -4.07 2.83
N GLY A 278 -6.09 -4.06 3.09
CA GLY A 278 -5.21 -5.15 2.70
C GLY A 278 -5.61 -6.49 3.34
N VAL A 279 -6.03 -6.49 4.61
CA VAL A 279 -6.55 -7.71 5.26
C VAL A 279 -7.94 -8.07 4.73
N VAL A 280 -8.77 -7.09 4.38
CA VAL A 280 -10.07 -7.35 3.70
C VAL A 280 -9.84 -8.01 2.35
N ASP A 281 -8.88 -7.54 1.55
CA ASP A 281 -8.58 -8.13 0.25
C ASP A 281 -8.09 -9.59 0.36
N GLU A 282 -7.34 -9.95 1.40
CA GLU A 282 -7.02 -11.37 1.68
C GLU A 282 -8.27 -12.23 1.90
N VAL A 283 -9.26 -11.73 2.65
CA VAL A 283 -10.55 -12.42 2.83
C VAL A 283 -11.29 -12.53 1.51
N VAL A 284 -11.32 -11.46 0.72
CA VAL A 284 -11.96 -11.39 -0.60
C VAL A 284 -11.35 -12.39 -1.58
N GLU A 285 -10.02 -12.47 -1.64
CA GLU A 285 -9.31 -13.45 -2.48
C GLU A 285 -9.63 -14.89 -2.06
N GLY A 286 -9.67 -15.16 -0.75
CA GLY A 286 -10.08 -16.46 -0.22
C GLY A 286 -11.51 -16.84 -0.60
N ILE A 287 -12.43 -15.87 -0.70
CA ILE A 287 -13.80 -16.11 -1.18
C ILE A 287 -13.80 -16.40 -2.69
N ALA A 288 -13.01 -15.67 -3.47
CA ALA A 288 -12.99 -15.75 -4.92
C ALA A 288 -12.29 -17.00 -5.47
N THR A 289 -11.24 -17.48 -4.77
CA THR A 289 -10.39 -18.59 -5.24
C THR A 289 -10.87 -19.98 -4.86
N GLN A 290 -11.84 -20.11 -3.96
CA GLN A 290 -12.38 -21.44 -3.64
C GLN A 290 -13.12 -22.03 -4.82
N PRO A 291 -12.69 -23.17 -5.35
CA PRO A 291 -13.39 -23.83 -6.45
C PRO A 291 -14.78 -24.24 -6.00
N ILE A 292 -15.77 -23.74 -6.69
CA ILE A 292 -17.11 -24.26 -6.58
C ILE A 292 -17.09 -25.57 -7.36
N THR A 293 -16.99 -26.66 -6.63
CA THR A 293 -17.01 -28.01 -7.21
C THR A 293 -18.28 -28.20 -8.01
N GLY A 294 -18.08 -28.64 -9.22
CA GLY A 294 -18.96 -28.75 -10.36
C GLY A 294 -20.44 -28.99 -10.13
N GLY A 295 -21.20 -28.48 -11.09
CA GLY A 295 -22.65 -28.69 -11.16
C GLY A 295 -23.00 -30.18 -11.07
N GLY A 296 -23.91 -30.50 -10.16
CA GLY A 296 -24.57 -31.80 -10.08
C GLY A 296 -24.08 -32.80 -9.05
N ALA A 297 -23.06 -32.50 -8.26
CA ALA A 297 -22.75 -33.32 -7.08
C ALA A 297 -23.67 -32.90 -5.92
N ASP A 298 -24.27 -33.88 -5.25
CA ASP A 298 -24.99 -33.64 -4.00
C ASP A 298 -24.01 -33.11 -2.95
N VAL A 299 -24.20 -31.87 -2.51
CA VAL A 299 -23.38 -31.24 -1.45
C VAL A 299 -23.75 -31.91 -0.15
N THR A 300 -22.79 -32.51 0.51
CA THR A 300 -22.98 -33.18 1.81
C THR A 300 -22.94 -32.18 2.97
N GLY A 301 -23.40 -32.60 4.15
CA GLY A 301 -23.25 -31.82 5.38
C GLY A 301 -21.78 -31.56 5.73
N GLU A 302 -20.88 -32.50 5.46
CA GLU A 302 -19.43 -32.36 5.64
C GLU A 302 -18.84 -31.27 4.73
N ASP A 303 -19.23 -31.24 3.45
CA ASP A 303 -18.78 -30.22 2.50
C ASP A 303 -19.22 -28.82 2.94
N LEU A 304 -20.47 -28.70 3.37
CA LEU A 304 -21.01 -27.42 3.81
C LEU A 304 -20.32 -26.95 5.10
N GLN A 305 -20.12 -27.84 6.06
CA GLN A 305 -19.38 -27.53 7.29
C GLN A 305 -17.96 -27.06 6.98
N ALA A 306 -17.22 -27.75 6.11
CA ALA A 306 -15.87 -27.38 5.74
C ALA A 306 -15.79 -25.96 5.12
N VAL A 307 -16.75 -25.62 4.26
CA VAL A 307 -16.83 -24.27 3.68
C VAL A 307 -17.15 -23.22 4.75
N TRP A 308 -18.04 -23.49 5.66
CA TRP A 308 -18.37 -22.57 6.75
C TRP A 308 -17.17 -22.34 7.67
N GLU A 309 -16.49 -23.40 8.10
CA GLU A 309 -15.28 -23.32 8.91
C GLU A 309 -14.20 -22.48 8.24
N GLU A 310 -14.04 -22.62 6.93
CA GLU A 310 -13.08 -21.82 6.16
C GLU A 310 -13.49 -20.34 6.11
N ARG A 311 -14.79 -20.03 5.97
CA ARG A 311 -15.28 -18.64 6.00
C ARG A 311 -15.06 -17.99 7.37
N PHE A 312 -15.33 -18.70 8.45
CA PHE A 312 -15.01 -18.20 9.78
C PHE A 312 -13.49 -18.06 9.98
N ARG A 313 -12.69 -19.04 9.54
CA ARG A 313 -11.23 -18.99 9.64
C ARG A 313 -10.65 -17.79 8.89
N SER A 314 -11.17 -17.46 7.73
CA SER A 314 -10.73 -16.29 6.95
C SER A 314 -10.88 -14.98 7.73
N MET A 315 -11.78 -14.92 8.70
CA MET A 315 -12.00 -13.73 9.54
C MET A 315 -11.06 -13.62 10.75
N GLU A 316 -10.22 -14.64 11.04
CA GLU A 316 -9.32 -14.65 12.21
C GLU A 316 -8.33 -13.49 12.28
N ARG A 317 -7.99 -12.90 11.14
CA ARG A 317 -7.13 -11.70 11.09
C ARG A 317 -7.95 -10.41 11.06
N LEU A 318 -9.06 -10.40 10.33
CA LEU A 318 -9.86 -9.20 10.14
C LEU A 318 -10.70 -8.88 11.39
N ALA A 319 -11.36 -9.86 12.01
CA ALA A 319 -12.23 -9.62 13.14
C ALA A 319 -11.52 -8.92 14.33
N PRO A 320 -10.31 -9.33 14.77
CA PRO A 320 -9.58 -8.59 15.80
C PRO A 320 -9.24 -7.14 15.42
N LEU A 321 -8.95 -6.87 14.14
CA LEU A 321 -8.71 -5.50 13.67
C LEU A 321 -9.98 -4.65 13.75
N LEU A 322 -11.13 -5.20 13.37
CA LEU A 322 -12.41 -4.50 13.47
C LEU A 322 -12.79 -4.24 14.93
N ILE A 323 -12.64 -5.25 15.79
CA ILE A 323 -12.91 -5.13 17.23
C ILE A 323 -12.05 -4.04 17.85
N GLU A 324 -10.72 -4.12 17.69
CA GLU A 324 -9.80 -3.15 18.27
C GLU A 324 -9.95 -1.76 17.63
N GLY A 325 -10.22 -1.70 16.32
CA GLY A 325 -10.47 -0.46 15.61
C GLY A 325 -11.68 0.29 16.15
N VAL A 326 -12.82 -0.37 16.21
CA VAL A 326 -14.08 0.21 16.73
C VAL A 326 -13.97 0.50 18.23
N TRP A 327 -13.28 -0.37 19.00
CA TRP A 327 -13.08 -0.17 20.44
C TRP A 327 -12.35 1.12 20.76
N HIS A 328 -11.36 1.50 19.97
CA HIS A 328 -10.53 2.69 20.17
C HIS A 328 -11.01 3.93 19.40
N ASP A 329 -11.90 3.77 18.42
CA ASP A 329 -12.51 4.87 17.65
C ASP A 329 -13.80 5.38 18.31
N ILE A 330 -13.68 5.92 19.53
CA ILE A 330 -14.83 6.32 20.34
C ILE A 330 -15.63 7.46 19.69
N GLU A 331 -14.95 8.38 19.02
CA GLU A 331 -15.56 9.56 18.41
C GLU A 331 -16.06 9.33 16.96
N GLY A 332 -15.84 8.11 16.41
CA GLY A 332 -16.31 7.75 15.08
C GLY A 332 -15.58 8.42 13.91
N HIS A 333 -14.34 8.81 14.13
CA HIS A 333 -13.53 9.44 13.07
C HIS A 333 -13.25 8.52 11.88
N HIS A 334 -13.42 7.21 12.05
CA HIS A 334 -13.14 6.18 11.05
C HIS A 334 -14.38 5.41 10.59
N ASP A 335 -15.58 5.89 10.84
CA ASP A 335 -16.84 5.23 10.47
C ASP A 335 -16.92 4.91 8.97
N GLN A 336 -16.36 5.78 8.13
CA GLN A 336 -16.28 5.51 6.69
C GLN A 336 -15.43 4.27 6.40
N LEU A 337 -14.31 4.08 7.10
CA LEU A 337 -13.47 2.89 6.92
C LEU A 337 -14.23 1.61 7.29
N TRP A 338 -14.98 1.64 8.39
CA TRP A 338 -15.79 0.49 8.80
C TRP A 338 -16.91 0.19 7.80
N GLN A 339 -17.50 1.24 7.21
CA GLN A 339 -18.46 1.11 6.12
C GLN A 339 -17.81 0.50 4.87
N ASP A 340 -16.64 0.96 4.46
CA ASP A 340 -15.92 0.47 3.28
C ASP A 340 -15.57 -1.02 3.42
N VAL A 341 -15.19 -1.46 4.63
CA VAL A 341 -14.96 -2.88 4.94
C VAL A 341 -16.23 -3.71 4.69
N VAL A 342 -17.35 -3.31 5.28
CA VAL A 342 -18.62 -4.05 5.13
C VAL A 342 -19.07 -4.03 3.67
N GLN A 343 -18.98 -2.87 2.99
CA GLN A 343 -19.33 -2.73 1.58
C GLN A 343 -18.52 -3.68 0.70
N ARG A 344 -17.19 -3.72 0.89
CA ARG A 344 -16.30 -4.57 0.11
C ARG A 344 -16.60 -6.06 0.25
N LEU A 345 -16.90 -6.51 1.47
CA LEU A 345 -17.28 -7.89 1.74
C LEU A 345 -18.67 -8.25 1.17
N VAL A 346 -19.61 -7.31 1.23
CA VAL A 346 -20.94 -7.44 0.63
C VAL A 346 -20.86 -7.52 -0.88
N ASP A 347 -20.07 -6.66 -1.53
CA ASP A 347 -19.88 -6.62 -2.98
C ASP A 347 -19.39 -7.97 -3.52
N VAL A 348 -18.41 -8.55 -2.84
CA VAL A 348 -17.88 -9.88 -3.20
C VAL A 348 -18.91 -10.98 -2.98
N ALA A 349 -19.66 -10.92 -1.89
CA ALA A 349 -20.72 -11.90 -1.61
C ALA A 349 -21.87 -11.80 -2.63
N ALA A 350 -22.16 -10.61 -3.16
CA ALA A 350 -23.19 -10.34 -4.16
C ALA A 350 -22.71 -10.52 -5.62
N ALA A 351 -21.40 -10.66 -5.85
CA ALA A 351 -20.84 -10.83 -7.19
C ALA A 351 -21.39 -12.08 -7.87
N PHE A 352 -21.65 -11.94 -9.17
CA PHE A 352 -22.15 -13.07 -9.96
C PHE A 352 -21.13 -14.21 -10.00
N GLU A 353 -21.58 -15.41 -9.71
CA GLU A 353 -20.82 -16.63 -9.84
C GLU A 353 -21.70 -17.76 -10.40
N PRO A 354 -21.18 -18.53 -11.37
CA PRO A 354 -21.94 -19.57 -12.04
C PRO A 354 -22.17 -20.84 -11.18
N SER A 355 -22.18 -20.71 -9.86
CA SER A 355 -22.52 -21.84 -8.96
C SER A 355 -24.00 -22.03 -8.84
N TYR A 356 -24.42 -23.28 -9.02
CA TYR A 356 -25.82 -23.70 -8.85
C TYR A 356 -26.17 -24.09 -7.42
N ASN A 357 -25.16 -24.19 -6.51
CA ASN A 357 -25.42 -24.61 -5.14
C ASN A 357 -25.71 -23.41 -4.20
N GLU A 358 -26.92 -23.39 -3.66
CA GLU A 358 -27.36 -22.29 -2.78
C GLU A 358 -26.63 -22.24 -1.44
N GLY A 359 -26.16 -23.37 -0.90
CA GLY A 359 -25.40 -23.43 0.35
C GLY A 359 -24.05 -22.75 0.23
N TYR A 360 -23.31 -23.02 -0.85
CA TYR A 360 -22.03 -22.35 -1.12
C TYR A 360 -22.20 -20.86 -1.40
N ARG A 361 -23.24 -20.49 -2.16
CA ARG A 361 -23.57 -19.09 -2.41
C ARG A 361 -23.96 -18.36 -1.12
N GLY A 362 -24.69 -19.04 -0.23
CA GLY A 362 -25.05 -18.52 1.08
C GLY A 362 -23.81 -18.30 1.96
N ALA A 363 -22.90 -19.26 2.00
CA ALA A 363 -21.66 -19.19 2.79
C ALA A 363 -20.76 -17.99 2.43
N ARG A 364 -20.83 -17.46 1.21
CA ARG A 364 -20.10 -16.23 0.81
C ARG A 364 -20.50 -15.00 1.62
N ARG A 365 -21.70 -14.99 2.22
CA ARG A 365 -22.20 -13.89 3.03
C ARG A 365 -21.67 -13.90 4.47
N ILE A 366 -21.11 -15.04 4.92
CA ILE A 366 -20.62 -15.22 6.29
C ILE A 366 -19.59 -14.14 6.67
N PRO A 367 -18.54 -13.84 5.90
CA PRO A 367 -17.57 -12.82 6.27
C PRO A 367 -18.18 -11.43 6.45
N ALA A 368 -19.12 -11.04 5.59
CA ALA A 368 -19.79 -9.74 5.69
C ALA A 368 -20.69 -9.67 6.95
N LEU A 369 -21.40 -10.75 7.27
CA LEU A 369 -22.23 -10.80 8.48
C LEU A 369 -21.37 -10.82 9.75
N VAL A 370 -20.28 -11.59 9.78
CA VAL A 370 -19.31 -11.59 10.89
C VAL A 370 -18.71 -10.19 11.10
N ALA A 371 -18.31 -9.50 10.01
CA ALA A 371 -17.80 -8.13 10.12
C ALA A 371 -18.83 -7.19 10.75
N LEU A 372 -20.08 -7.25 10.28
CA LEU A 372 -21.17 -6.44 10.81
C LEU A 372 -21.47 -6.77 12.28
N GLU A 373 -21.44 -8.05 12.65
CA GLU A 373 -21.62 -8.54 14.01
C GLU A 373 -20.53 -8.00 14.96
N VAL A 374 -19.25 -8.21 14.63
CA VAL A 374 -18.15 -7.79 15.52
C VAL A 374 -18.08 -6.28 15.67
N ILE A 375 -18.35 -5.52 14.60
CA ILE A 375 -18.44 -4.06 14.63
C ILE A 375 -19.60 -3.64 15.56
N SER A 376 -20.78 -4.22 15.37
CA SER A 376 -21.98 -3.86 16.13
C SER A 376 -21.85 -4.17 17.62
N ILE A 377 -21.42 -5.38 17.96
CA ILE A 377 -21.23 -5.80 19.36
C ILE A 377 -20.21 -4.88 20.05
N THR A 378 -19.10 -4.59 19.37
CA THR A 378 -18.06 -3.71 19.90
C THR A 378 -18.56 -2.27 20.08
N ALA A 379 -19.24 -1.74 19.08
CA ALA A 379 -19.81 -0.39 19.11
C ALA A 379 -20.81 -0.25 20.26
N THR A 380 -21.75 -1.18 20.40
CA THR A 380 -22.72 -1.21 21.50
C THR A 380 -22.01 -1.21 22.88
N LYS A 381 -20.96 -2.03 23.05
CA LYS A 381 -20.16 -2.06 24.28
C LYS A 381 -19.44 -0.74 24.58
N ARG A 382 -19.14 0.04 23.55
CA ARG A 382 -18.51 1.36 23.64
C ARG A 382 -19.51 2.51 23.70
N GLY A 383 -20.81 2.23 23.73
CA GLY A 383 -21.87 3.25 23.77
C GLY A 383 -22.16 3.90 22.43
N ARG A 384 -21.71 3.30 21.32
CA ARG A 384 -21.93 3.79 19.96
C ARG A 384 -23.09 3.05 19.29
N GLU A 385 -24.29 3.23 19.85
CA GLU A 385 -25.52 2.57 19.37
C GLU A 385 -25.90 2.97 17.94
N GLU A 386 -25.46 4.12 17.48
CA GLU A 386 -25.74 4.68 16.15
C GLU A 386 -25.02 3.94 15.01
N LEU A 387 -23.91 3.26 15.28
CA LEU A 387 -23.04 2.73 14.22
C LEU A 387 -23.71 1.64 13.38
N LEU A 388 -24.42 0.69 14.00
CA LEU A 388 -25.11 -0.37 13.26
C LEU A 388 -26.19 0.17 12.30
N PRO A 389 -27.15 1.01 12.73
CA PRO A 389 -28.15 1.56 11.83
C PRO A 389 -27.53 2.45 10.76
N GLN A 390 -26.45 3.18 11.04
CA GLN A 390 -25.71 3.96 10.05
C GLN A 390 -25.09 3.08 8.96
N LEU A 391 -24.32 2.05 9.34
CA LEU A 391 -23.71 1.12 8.39
C LEU A 391 -24.77 0.44 7.52
N THR A 392 -25.82 -0.08 8.15
CA THR A 392 -26.87 -0.82 7.43
C THR A 392 -27.74 0.06 6.53
N SER A 393 -27.77 1.37 6.76
CA SER A 393 -28.47 2.32 5.88
C SER A 393 -27.65 2.77 4.69
N ARG A 394 -26.30 2.74 4.79
CA ARG A 394 -25.38 3.25 3.77
C ARG A 394 -24.80 2.16 2.88
N VAL A 395 -24.72 0.91 3.38
CA VAL A 395 -24.22 -0.20 2.59
C VAL A 395 -25.30 -0.65 1.60
N GLU A 396 -25.00 -0.52 0.32
CA GLU A 396 -25.85 -0.90 -0.79
C GLU A 396 -25.48 -2.28 -1.35
N VAL A 397 -26.48 -3.06 -1.74
CA VAL A 397 -26.28 -4.40 -2.30
C VAL A 397 -26.94 -4.48 -3.66
N VAL A 398 -26.14 -4.79 -4.68
CA VAL A 398 -26.65 -5.15 -6.01
C VAL A 398 -26.50 -6.66 -6.19
N ASP A 399 -27.54 -7.41 -5.82
CA ASP A 399 -27.58 -8.87 -6.00
C ASP A 399 -27.91 -9.20 -7.45
N ARG A 400 -26.90 -9.49 -8.24
CA ARG A 400 -27.01 -9.77 -9.70
C ARG A 400 -27.85 -11.00 -10.04
N TYR A 401 -28.16 -11.86 -9.05
CA TYR A 401 -29.06 -13.01 -9.24
C TYR A 401 -30.54 -12.63 -9.17
N ARG A 402 -30.87 -11.48 -8.56
CA ARG A 402 -32.26 -11.06 -8.31
C ARG A 402 -32.69 -9.79 -9.05
N GLY A 403 -31.80 -9.16 -9.78
CA GLY A 403 -32.09 -7.93 -10.52
C GLY A 403 -31.05 -6.85 -10.27
N THR A 404 -31.25 -5.69 -10.91
CA THR A 404 -30.33 -4.55 -10.82
C THR A 404 -30.69 -3.54 -9.73
N ASP A 405 -31.84 -3.70 -9.07
CA ASP A 405 -32.28 -2.76 -8.05
C ASP A 405 -31.49 -2.98 -6.74
N PRO A 406 -30.97 -1.91 -6.12
CA PRO A 406 -30.26 -2.00 -4.87
C PRO A 406 -31.13 -2.59 -3.77
N GLN A 407 -30.59 -3.55 -3.02
CA GLN A 407 -31.24 -4.14 -1.86
C GLN A 407 -30.57 -3.61 -0.58
N ASN A 408 -31.33 -3.65 0.52
CA ASN A 408 -30.76 -3.33 1.82
C ASN A 408 -29.87 -4.48 2.32
N CYS A 409 -28.70 -4.15 2.90
CA CYS A 409 -27.75 -5.14 3.38
C CYS A 409 -28.30 -6.04 4.49
N VAL A 410 -29.19 -5.55 5.36
CA VAL A 410 -29.79 -6.39 6.43
C VAL A 410 -30.68 -7.52 5.87
N GLN A 411 -31.30 -7.29 4.72
CA GLN A 411 -32.06 -8.34 4.02
C GLN A 411 -31.12 -9.31 3.28
N PHE A 412 -30.05 -8.80 2.72
CA PHE A 412 -29.05 -9.62 2.03
C PHE A 412 -28.30 -10.54 3.00
N LEU A 413 -28.00 -10.05 4.21
CA LEU A 413 -27.28 -10.76 5.28
C LEU A 413 -28.22 -11.52 6.24
N HIS A 414 -29.47 -11.74 5.85
CA HIS A 414 -30.41 -12.53 6.65
C HIS A 414 -29.98 -14.00 6.74
N TYR A 415 -30.15 -14.68 7.89
CA TYR A 415 -29.75 -16.07 8.11
C TYR A 415 -30.31 -17.01 7.04
N LEU A 416 -31.60 -16.88 6.67
CA LEU A 416 -32.21 -17.67 5.59
C LEU A 416 -31.63 -17.46 4.20
N ARG A 417 -30.76 -16.45 4.05
CA ARG A 417 -29.98 -16.24 2.80
C ARG A 417 -28.61 -16.90 2.88
N ILE A 418 -28.15 -17.25 4.07
CA ILE A 418 -26.90 -17.97 4.31
C ILE A 418 -27.15 -19.46 4.21
N ALA A 419 -28.14 -19.98 4.94
CA ALA A 419 -28.58 -21.37 4.85
C ALA A 419 -30.02 -21.51 5.34
N ASN A 420 -30.68 -22.59 4.94
CA ASN A 420 -31.87 -23.04 5.63
C ASN A 420 -31.49 -23.91 6.85
N ASP A 421 -32.37 -24.01 7.78
CA ASP A 421 -32.14 -24.75 9.04
C ASP A 421 -31.87 -26.26 8.79
N GLU A 422 -32.48 -26.84 7.76
CA GLU A 422 -32.29 -28.25 7.42
C GLU A 422 -30.82 -28.52 7.01
N TRP A 423 -30.20 -27.61 6.24
CA TRP A 423 -28.83 -27.77 5.80
C TRP A 423 -27.84 -27.68 6.96
N VAL A 424 -28.08 -26.81 7.92
CA VAL A 424 -27.17 -26.66 9.06
C VAL A 424 -27.32 -27.85 10.02
N ASN A 425 -28.55 -28.38 10.19
CA ASN A 425 -28.81 -29.53 11.06
C ASN A 425 -28.21 -30.85 10.53
N VAL A 426 -27.88 -30.97 9.25
CA VAL A 426 -27.16 -32.15 8.70
C VAL A 426 -25.64 -31.99 8.71
N MET A 427 -25.09 -30.88 9.17
CA MET A 427 -23.66 -30.77 9.40
C MET A 427 -23.20 -31.71 10.53
N PRO A 428 -22.02 -32.36 10.43
CA PRO A 428 -21.52 -33.26 11.48
C PRO A 428 -21.53 -32.67 12.88
N ARG A 429 -21.27 -31.38 13.03
CA ARG A 429 -21.32 -30.68 14.33
C ARG A 429 -22.73 -30.63 14.96
N SER A 430 -23.77 -30.80 14.16
CA SER A 430 -25.20 -30.73 14.60
C SER A 430 -25.84 -32.09 14.68
N GLU A 431 -25.19 -33.20 14.29
CA GLU A 431 -25.79 -34.54 14.21
C GLU A 431 -26.37 -35.07 15.53
N GLN A 432 -25.81 -34.67 16.66
CA GLN A 432 -26.26 -35.13 17.99
C GLN A 432 -27.30 -34.21 18.65
N THR A 433 -27.51 -33.01 18.08
CA THR A 433 -28.40 -32.00 18.68
C THR A 433 -29.08 -31.20 17.57
N HIS A 434 -30.41 -31.30 17.53
CA HIS A 434 -31.21 -30.45 16.66
C HIS A 434 -31.44 -29.10 17.34
N PHE A 435 -30.89 -28.04 16.79
CA PHE A 435 -31.08 -26.66 17.25
C PHE A 435 -32.35 -26.07 16.64
N TYR A 436 -33.09 -25.28 17.42
CA TYR A 436 -34.23 -24.52 16.89
C TYR A 436 -33.83 -23.39 15.97
N TYR A 437 -32.63 -22.83 16.21
CA TYR A 437 -32.02 -21.74 15.41
C TYR A 437 -30.60 -22.11 15.03
N PRO A 438 -30.41 -23.10 14.15
CA PRO A 438 -29.09 -23.71 13.93
C PRO A 438 -28.07 -22.73 13.34
N VAL A 439 -28.48 -21.80 12.44
CA VAL A 439 -27.59 -20.78 11.90
C VAL A 439 -27.12 -19.84 13.01
N SER A 440 -28.03 -19.35 13.84
CA SER A 440 -27.72 -18.50 15.00
C SER A 440 -26.75 -19.18 15.95
N HIS A 441 -26.98 -20.45 16.25
CA HIS A 441 -26.11 -21.23 17.13
C HIS A 441 -24.68 -21.34 16.62
N VAL A 442 -24.50 -21.63 15.33
CA VAL A 442 -23.19 -21.72 14.72
C VAL A 442 -22.47 -20.38 14.79
N PHE A 443 -23.16 -19.25 14.51
CA PHE A 443 -22.56 -17.94 14.62
C PHE A 443 -22.16 -17.61 16.06
N LEU A 444 -23.01 -17.88 17.04
CA LEU A 444 -22.70 -17.67 18.46
C LEU A 444 -21.42 -18.41 18.89
N GLU A 445 -21.28 -19.70 18.50
CA GLU A 445 -20.10 -20.50 18.85
C GLU A 445 -18.85 -20.01 18.13
N ASP A 446 -18.92 -19.81 16.80
CA ASP A 446 -17.75 -19.55 15.99
C ASP A 446 -17.22 -18.12 16.12
N THR A 447 -18.07 -17.13 16.43
CA THR A 447 -17.63 -15.75 16.58
C THR A 447 -17.09 -15.42 17.97
N ARG A 448 -17.43 -16.23 19.00
CA ARG A 448 -16.93 -16.06 20.38
C ARG A 448 -15.41 -15.91 20.45
N ARG A 449 -14.69 -16.70 19.65
CA ARG A 449 -13.22 -16.73 19.64
C ARG A 449 -12.56 -15.41 19.23
N TYR A 450 -13.24 -14.55 18.48
CA TYR A 450 -12.66 -13.27 18.02
C TYR A 450 -12.56 -12.23 19.13
N PHE A 451 -13.43 -12.33 20.15
CA PHE A 451 -13.50 -11.32 21.21
C PHE A 451 -12.51 -11.56 22.36
N GLY A 452 -11.93 -12.76 22.46
CA GLY A 452 -10.96 -13.09 23.51
C GLY A 452 -11.45 -12.68 24.91
N ASP A 453 -10.63 -11.92 25.64
CA ASP A 453 -10.94 -11.42 26.98
C ASP A 453 -11.74 -10.10 26.97
N LEU A 454 -11.98 -9.50 25.81
CA LEU A 454 -12.67 -8.21 25.70
C LEU A 454 -14.10 -8.26 26.24
N ILE A 455 -14.76 -9.40 26.04
CA ILE A 455 -16.07 -9.67 26.63
C ILE A 455 -15.90 -10.85 27.61
N GLY A 456 -15.91 -10.56 28.90
CA GLY A 456 -15.65 -11.53 29.95
C GLY A 456 -16.78 -12.54 30.08
N GLY A 457 -16.44 -13.84 29.93
CA GLY A 457 -17.37 -14.98 30.14
C GLY A 457 -18.38 -15.21 29.02
N ASP A 458 -18.82 -16.45 28.89
CA ASP A 458 -19.71 -16.87 27.82
C ASP A 458 -21.12 -16.26 27.95
N ASP A 459 -21.66 -16.14 29.16
CA ASP A 459 -22.96 -15.50 29.40
C ASP A 459 -22.97 -14.02 28.94
N SER A 460 -21.86 -13.31 29.15
CA SER A 460 -21.74 -11.90 28.74
C SER A 460 -21.64 -11.77 27.23
N PHE A 461 -20.95 -12.71 26.58
CA PHE A 461 -20.88 -12.76 25.14
C PHE A 461 -22.22 -13.14 24.53
N GLN A 462 -22.86 -14.20 25.01
CA GLN A 462 -24.19 -14.61 24.55
C GLN A 462 -25.19 -13.45 24.66
N ALA A 463 -25.17 -12.72 25.78
CA ALA A 463 -26.04 -11.56 25.95
C ALA A 463 -25.75 -10.43 24.92
N ALA A 464 -24.51 -10.23 24.55
CA ALA A 464 -24.10 -9.24 23.53
C ALA A 464 -24.49 -9.71 22.13
N PHE A 465 -24.29 -10.98 21.82
CA PHE A 465 -24.69 -11.61 20.57
C PHE A 465 -26.20 -11.54 20.36
N HIS A 466 -27.00 -11.96 21.36
CA HIS A 466 -28.46 -11.81 21.32
C HIS A 466 -28.90 -10.35 21.18
N GLY A 467 -28.15 -9.42 21.75
CA GLY A 467 -28.38 -7.99 21.55
C GLY A 467 -28.15 -7.55 20.10
N PHE A 468 -27.13 -8.09 19.42
CA PHE A 468 -26.90 -7.88 18.00
C PHE A 468 -28.03 -8.47 17.15
N GLU A 469 -28.40 -9.74 17.38
CA GLU A 469 -29.47 -10.38 16.64
C GLU A 469 -30.82 -9.64 16.79
N TYR A 470 -31.13 -9.15 17.97
CA TYR A 470 -32.33 -8.36 18.21
C TYR A 470 -32.33 -7.08 17.37
N ARG A 471 -31.19 -6.35 17.33
CA ARG A 471 -31.04 -5.13 16.54
C ARG A 471 -31.15 -5.40 15.02
N MET A 472 -30.56 -6.48 14.55
CA MET A 472 -30.70 -6.92 13.16
C MET A 472 -32.17 -7.31 12.85
N GLY A 473 -32.83 -8.06 13.73
CA GLY A 473 -34.23 -8.42 13.57
C GLY A 473 -35.15 -7.20 13.54
N LEU A 474 -34.88 -6.21 14.37
CA LEU A 474 -35.62 -4.95 14.41
C LEU A 474 -35.49 -4.19 13.07
N LEU A 475 -34.28 -4.05 12.54
CA LEU A 475 -34.03 -3.43 11.23
C LEU A 475 -34.70 -4.20 10.08
N GLN A 476 -34.66 -5.52 10.12
CA GLN A 476 -35.27 -6.38 9.11
C GLN A 476 -36.81 -6.30 9.13
N SER A 477 -37.41 -6.27 10.30
CA SER A 477 -38.88 -6.13 10.47
C SER A 477 -39.38 -4.82 9.88
N HIS A 478 -38.66 -3.74 10.12
CA HIS A 478 -39.07 -2.40 9.75
C HIS A 478 -38.92 -2.14 8.24
N ARG A 479 -37.82 -2.59 7.62
CA ARG A 479 -37.52 -2.30 6.19
C ARG A 479 -38.28 -3.19 5.18
N GLY A 480 -39.15 -4.05 5.65
CA GLY A 480 -40.14 -4.78 4.84
C GLY A 480 -39.58 -5.88 3.94
N GLY A 481 -40.40 -6.89 3.65
CA GLY A 481 -40.19 -7.88 2.62
C GLY A 481 -39.74 -9.27 3.07
N TYR A 482 -39.23 -9.45 4.27
CA TYR A 482 -38.85 -10.77 4.79
C TYR A 482 -39.18 -10.93 6.28
N ARG A 483 -39.19 -12.21 6.74
CA ARG A 483 -39.29 -12.53 8.16
C ARG A 483 -38.13 -11.88 8.91
N ALA A 484 -38.35 -11.41 10.13
CA ALA A 484 -37.26 -10.97 10.99
C ALA A 484 -36.31 -12.15 11.29
N ILE A 485 -35.04 -11.87 11.59
CA ILE A 485 -34.17 -12.90 12.17
C ILE A 485 -34.86 -13.51 13.37
N SER A 486 -35.06 -14.83 13.31
CA SER A 486 -35.39 -15.65 14.46
C SER A 486 -34.10 -16.33 14.89
N GLY A 487 -33.49 -15.85 15.97
CA GLY A 487 -32.26 -16.41 16.53
C GLY A 487 -32.48 -16.91 17.93
N GLU A 488 -31.43 -17.41 18.58
CA GLU A 488 -31.48 -17.94 19.95
C GLU A 488 -31.97 -16.91 20.98
N TYR A 489 -31.83 -15.61 20.69
CA TYR A 489 -32.35 -14.56 21.55
C TYR A 489 -33.88 -14.66 21.82
N VAL A 490 -34.64 -15.31 20.93
CA VAL A 490 -36.05 -15.57 21.11
C VAL A 490 -36.29 -16.57 22.26
N GLY A 491 -35.35 -17.53 22.43
CA GLY A 491 -35.38 -18.50 23.54
C GLY A 491 -35.10 -17.88 24.91
N ASP A 492 -34.40 -16.74 24.97
CA ASP A 492 -34.17 -15.99 26.21
C ASP A 492 -35.41 -15.30 26.79
N TRP A 493 -36.51 -15.34 26.06
CA TRP A 493 -37.78 -14.74 26.48
C TRP A 493 -38.58 -15.71 27.35
N ALA A 494 -38.52 -15.52 28.67
CA ALA A 494 -39.26 -16.37 29.58
C ALA A 494 -40.77 -16.21 29.39
N TRP A 495 -41.53 -17.29 29.67
CA TRP A 495 -43.00 -17.34 29.49
C TRP A 495 -43.78 -16.26 30.26
N LEU A 496 -43.18 -15.74 31.34
CA LEU A 496 -43.78 -14.72 32.20
C LEU A 496 -43.31 -13.30 31.87
N ASP A 497 -42.35 -13.15 30.97
CA ASP A 497 -41.80 -11.84 30.61
C ASP A 497 -42.74 -11.15 29.60
N GLU A 498 -43.18 -9.94 29.91
CA GLU A 498 -43.94 -9.09 28.99
C GLU A 498 -43.08 -8.55 27.85
N VAL A 499 -41.78 -8.41 28.09
CA VAL A 499 -40.81 -7.83 27.18
C VAL A 499 -39.60 -8.77 27.02
N PRO A 500 -39.14 -9.06 25.80
CA PRO A 500 -37.92 -9.85 25.58
C PRO A 500 -36.72 -9.24 26.31
N LYS A 501 -35.84 -10.08 26.90
CA LYS A 501 -34.64 -9.61 27.58
C LYS A 501 -33.73 -8.78 26.64
N ALA A 502 -33.65 -9.16 25.38
CA ALA A 502 -32.90 -8.43 24.39
C ALA A 502 -33.49 -7.03 24.12
N GLU A 503 -34.81 -6.88 24.06
CA GLU A 503 -35.48 -5.57 23.97
C GLU A 503 -35.21 -4.71 25.20
N ALA A 504 -35.32 -5.30 26.40
CA ALA A 504 -35.07 -4.57 27.64
C ALA A 504 -33.61 -4.06 27.73
N ARG A 505 -32.64 -4.82 27.16
CA ARG A 505 -31.25 -4.36 27.03
C ARG A 505 -31.14 -3.21 26.00
N PHE A 506 -31.73 -3.38 24.82
CA PHE A 506 -31.73 -2.36 23.77
C PHE A 506 -32.28 -1.02 24.27
N ARG A 507 -33.42 -1.03 24.94
CA ARG A 507 -34.01 0.18 25.53
C ARG A 507 -33.04 0.91 26.47
N ARG A 508 -32.40 0.18 27.38
CA ARG A 508 -31.41 0.76 28.31
C ARG A 508 -30.19 1.33 27.58
N ASP A 509 -29.75 0.65 26.53
CA ASP A 509 -28.59 1.07 25.76
C ASP A 509 -28.91 2.36 24.99
N VAL A 510 -30.06 2.45 24.35
CA VAL A 510 -30.55 3.62 23.62
C VAL A 510 -30.85 4.82 24.56
N GLU A 511 -31.45 4.56 25.76
CA GLU A 511 -31.65 5.59 26.78
C GLU A 511 -30.32 6.20 27.25
N ARG A 512 -29.26 5.40 27.36
CA ARG A 512 -27.95 5.82 27.84
C ARG A 512 -27.13 6.53 26.76
N ASN A 513 -27.18 6.03 25.54
CA ASN A 513 -26.23 6.37 24.48
C ASN A 513 -26.84 7.23 23.36
N GLY A 514 -28.18 7.40 23.34
CA GLY A 514 -28.93 8.15 22.33
C GLY A 514 -29.70 7.25 21.37
N SER A 515 -30.81 7.79 20.87
CA SER A 515 -31.79 7.10 20.02
C SER A 515 -31.93 7.69 18.62
N ASP A 516 -31.30 8.83 18.35
CA ASP A 516 -31.58 9.64 17.15
C ASP A 516 -31.44 8.85 15.84
N GLU A 517 -30.39 8.06 15.72
CA GLU A 517 -30.14 7.29 14.51
C GLU A 517 -31.13 6.10 14.38
N TRP A 518 -31.49 5.47 15.48
CA TRP A 518 -32.53 4.44 15.49
C TRP A 518 -33.90 5.01 15.12
N ILE A 519 -34.24 6.17 15.65
CA ILE A 519 -35.47 6.89 15.27
C ILE A 519 -35.45 7.21 13.79
N ARG A 520 -34.35 7.78 13.28
CA ARG A 520 -34.20 8.12 11.86
C ARG A 520 -34.40 6.93 10.92
N VAL A 521 -33.95 5.74 11.33
CA VAL A 521 -33.99 4.52 10.50
C VAL A 521 -35.30 3.76 10.65
N LEU A 522 -35.89 3.73 11.85
CA LEU A 522 -37.05 2.88 12.20
C LEU A 522 -38.38 3.62 12.20
N VAL A 523 -38.38 4.94 12.28
CA VAL A 523 -39.62 5.70 12.48
C VAL A 523 -39.99 6.45 11.20
N SER A 524 -41.21 6.24 10.71
CA SER A 524 -41.83 7.08 9.69
C SER A 524 -42.39 8.35 10.31
N ASP A 525 -42.76 9.35 9.48
CA ASP A 525 -43.08 10.73 9.85
C ASP A 525 -44.07 10.91 11.03
N GLU A 526 -44.90 9.91 11.35
CA GLU A 526 -45.92 9.98 12.39
C GLU A 526 -45.75 8.94 13.52
N GLY A 527 -44.68 8.13 13.52
CA GLY A 527 -44.45 7.05 14.47
C GLY A 527 -43.50 7.39 15.60
N THR A 528 -43.38 6.52 16.58
CA THR A 528 -42.39 6.57 17.65
C THR A 528 -41.50 5.33 17.64
N LEU A 529 -40.33 5.41 18.31
CA LEU A 529 -39.50 4.21 18.50
C LEU A 529 -40.24 3.10 19.21
N ASP A 530 -41.12 3.45 20.15
CA ASP A 530 -41.97 2.46 20.87
C ASP A 530 -42.93 1.74 19.93
N ASP A 531 -43.52 2.42 18.95
CA ASP A 531 -44.37 1.78 17.94
C ASP A 531 -43.60 0.74 17.12
N ALA A 532 -42.37 1.07 16.73
CA ALA A 532 -41.49 0.13 16.00
C ALA A 532 -41.14 -1.10 16.86
N LEU A 533 -40.85 -0.93 18.14
CA LEU A 533 -40.56 -2.02 19.08
C LEU A 533 -41.77 -2.90 19.33
N ILE A 534 -42.98 -2.33 19.49
CA ILE A 534 -44.24 -3.05 19.65
C ILE A 534 -44.53 -3.89 18.40
N ALA A 535 -44.35 -3.31 17.20
CA ALA A 535 -44.56 -4.02 15.94
C ALA A 535 -43.58 -5.20 15.78
N HIS A 536 -42.31 -5.00 16.15
CA HIS A 536 -41.30 -6.07 16.14
C HIS A 536 -41.66 -7.18 17.14
N ARG A 537 -42.04 -6.83 18.35
CA ARG A 537 -42.48 -7.81 19.38
C ARG A 537 -43.65 -8.65 18.89
N ALA A 538 -44.66 -8.03 18.28
CA ALA A 538 -45.80 -8.76 17.71
C ALA A 538 -45.38 -9.75 16.61
N THR A 539 -44.30 -9.44 15.89
CA THR A 539 -43.68 -10.35 14.90
C THR A 539 -43.00 -11.54 15.60
N LEU A 540 -42.24 -11.29 16.67
CA LEU A 540 -41.53 -12.32 17.43
C LEU A 540 -42.50 -13.28 18.17
N GLU A 541 -43.63 -12.79 18.64
CA GLU A 541 -44.64 -13.62 19.30
C GLU A 541 -45.19 -14.75 18.42
N ARG A 542 -45.16 -14.58 17.10
CA ARG A 542 -45.53 -15.64 16.16
C ARG A 542 -44.57 -16.82 16.19
N TYR A 543 -43.28 -16.56 16.44
CA TYR A 543 -42.23 -17.60 16.52
C TYR A 543 -42.17 -18.26 17.89
N ARG A 544 -42.66 -17.59 18.95
CA ARG A 544 -42.71 -18.13 20.32
C ARG A 544 -43.72 -19.26 20.48
N ARG A 545 -44.72 -19.36 19.60
CA ARG A 545 -45.83 -20.31 19.68
C ARG A 545 -45.55 -21.65 19.02
N TYR A 546 -44.40 -21.84 18.45
CA TYR A 546 -43.94 -23.08 17.83
C TYR A 546 -42.73 -23.64 18.57
#